data_c9535ebee731f0920b3cbc900278339a
#
_entry.id   c9535ebee731f0920b3cbc900278339a
#
_cell.length_a   1.000
_cell.length_b   1.000
_cell.length_c   1.000
_cell.angle_alpha   90.00
_cell.angle_beta   90.00
_cell.angle_gamma   90.00
#
_symmetry.space_group_name_H-M   'P 1'
#
loop_
_entity.id
_entity.type
_entity.pdbx_description
1 polymer ?
#
loop_
_entity_poly.entity_id
_entity_poly.type
_entity_poly.pdbx_seq_one_letter_code
_entity_poly.pdbx_strand_id
1 'polypeptide(L)'
;MKKHNFYAGPSILSEYTIKNTAAAVENFADMGLSLLEISHRSKEFVAVNDEARALIKELLDIPAGYEVVFVGGGASMQFCMVPYNLLNKKASYLDTGTWSAKAIKEAKLFGEVEVVASSKDKNYTYIPKDYTIADDADYFHITTNNTIYGTEIRHDLDVKQRLVADMSSDIFSRPIDVSKYDTIYAGAQKNLAPAGVTLAIVRVDALGHVDRPIPTMLNYKTHVDKDSMFNTPPVLPIYAALQTLKWYKEQGGIAAMEKKDKENAAILYEEIDRNKLFRGTAAPEDRSIMNVCFVMSDEYKELEDEFNKFAAAAGMVGIKGHRSVGGFRASLYNAMPKSSVEALVACMKDFERKH
;
A
#
# COMPACT_ATOMS: atom_id res chain seq x y z
N MET A 1 -6.57 -8.59 -27.66
CA MET A 1 -7.32 -8.94 -26.44
C MET A 1 -6.92 -7.97 -25.34
N LYS A 2 -7.87 -7.36 -24.64
CA LYS A 2 -7.60 -6.47 -23.50
C LYS A 2 -6.95 -7.28 -22.38
N LYS A 3 -5.87 -6.76 -21.78
CA LYS A 3 -5.24 -7.37 -20.60
C LYS A 3 -5.89 -6.86 -19.33
N HIS A 4 -6.09 -7.75 -18.38
CA HIS A 4 -6.60 -7.46 -17.03
C HIS A 4 -5.42 -7.58 -16.06
N ASN A 5 -5.00 -6.45 -15.49
CA ASN A 5 -3.78 -6.35 -14.69
C ASN A 5 -4.07 -6.54 -13.20
N PHE A 6 -3.67 -7.66 -12.63
CA PHE A 6 -3.79 -8.00 -11.21
C PHE A 6 -2.46 -8.00 -10.46
N TYR A 7 -1.41 -7.38 -10.99
CA TYR A 7 -0.11 -7.30 -10.32
C TYR A 7 -0.21 -6.59 -8.97
N ALA A 8 0.55 -7.11 -8.01
CA ALA A 8 0.54 -6.60 -6.64
C ALA A 8 1.43 -5.35 -6.41
N GLY A 9 2.26 -5.00 -7.37
CA GLY A 9 3.11 -3.83 -7.34
C GLY A 9 4.47 -4.05 -8.06
N PRO A 10 4.87 -3.14 -8.99
CA PRO A 10 4.06 -2.04 -9.53
C PRO A 10 2.72 -2.53 -10.10
N SER A 11 1.67 -1.77 -9.82
CA SER A 11 0.30 -2.20 -10.07
C SER A 11 -0.39 -1.41 -11.17
N ILE A 12 -1.67 -1.67 -11.35
CA ILE A 12 -2.53 -0.92 -12.28
C ILE A 12 -2.62 0.55 -11.86
N LEU A 13 -2.57 1.45 -12.85
CA LEU A 13 -2.89 2.87 -12.72
C LEU A 13 -4.14 3.21 -13.54
N SER A 14 -4.84 4.28 -13.19
CA SER A 14 -5.97 4.74 -13.97
C SER A 14 -5.54 5.23 -15.36
N GLU A 15 -6.43 5.11 -16.34
CA GLU A 15 -6.18 5.68 -17.68
C GLU A 15 -5.93 7.20 -17.60
N TYR A 16 -6.60 7.88 -16.69
CA TYR A 16 -6.38 9.30 -16.41
C TYR A 16 -4.92 9.58 -16.03
N THR A 17 -4.42 8.85 -15.03
CA THR A 17 -3.02 8.98 -14.59
C THR A 17 -2.03 8.71 -15.71
N ILE A 18 -2.24 7.63 -16.47
CA ILE A 18 -1.33 7.24 -17.55
C ILE A 18 -1.32 8.30 -18.66
N LYS A 19 -2.50 8.75 -19.12
CA LYS A 19 -2.62 9.72 -20.22
C LYS A 19 -2.00 11.07 -19.85
N ASN A 20 -2.34 11.60 -18.66
CA ASN A 20 -1.80 12.90 -18.23
C ASN A 20 -0.30 12.84 -17.97
N THR A 21 0.21 11.72 -17.44
CA THR A 21 1.65 11.55 -17.23
C THR A 21 2.38 11.44 -18.57
N ALA A 22 1.83 10.71 -19.56
CA ALA A 22 2.43 10.61 -20.89
C ALA A 22 2.47 11.96 -21.60
N ALA A 23 1.39 12.74 -21.55
CA ALA A 23 1.34 14.09 -22.10
C ALA A 23 2.40 15.02 -21.48
N ALA A 24 2.59 14.94 -20.16
CA ALA A 24 3.63 15.73 -19.47
C ALA A 24 5.05 15.28 -19.83
N VAL A 25 5.27 14.02 -20.15
CA VAL A 25 6.56 13.53 -20.66
C VAL A 25 6.85 14.11 -22.05
N GLU A 26 5.84 14.31 -22.88
CA GLU A 26 5.99 14.93 -24.21
C GLU A 26 6.18 16.44 -24.11
N ASN A 27 5.34 17.13 -23.34
CA ASN A 27 5.40 18.60 -23.16
C ASN A 27 4.79 18.98 -21.81
N PHE A 28 5.63 19.28 -20.83
CA PHE A 28 5.19 19.64 -19.48
C PHE A 28 4.75 21.10 -19.42
N ALA A 29 3.49 21.33 -19.01
CA ALA A 29 2.93 22.64 -18.76
C ALA A 29 3.14 23.65 -19.92
N ASP A 30 3.10 23.18 -21.16
CA ASP A 30 3.33 23.93 -22.40
C ASP A 30 4.69 24.68 -22.45
N MET A 31 5.68 24.18 -21.71
CA MET A 31 7.01 24.79 -21.65
C MET A 31 7.89 24.46 -22.87
N GLY A 32 7.48 23.54 -23.73
CA GLY A 32 8.33 22.97 -24.79
C GLY A 32 9.44 22.08 -24.25
N LEU A 33 9.33 21.61 -23.00
CA LEU A 33 10.25 20.72 -22.32
C LEU A 33 9.49 19.49 -21.77
N SER A 34 10.18 18.36 -21.71
CA SER A 34 9.67 17.16 -21.06
C SER A 34 9.68 17.30 -19.52
N LEU A 35 8.71 16.72 -18.86
CA LEU A 35 8.74 16.53 -17.38
C LEU A 35 10.04 15.82 -16.93
N LEU A 36 10.66 15.01 -17.79
CA LEU A 36 11.87 14.25 -17.45
C LEU A 36 13.13 15.11 -17.37
N GLU A 37 13.13 16.30 -17.97
CA GLU A 37 14.32 17.17 -18.09
C GLU A 37 14.19 18.49 -17.35
N ILE A 38 13.03 18.76 -16.71
CA ILE A 38 12.86 20.00 -15.94
C ILE A 38 13.59 19.96 -14.61
N SER A 39 13.99 21.14 -14.13
CA SER A 39 14.53 21.26 -12.77
C SER A 39 13.43 21.05 -11.73
N HIS A 40 13.71 20.22 -10.72
CA HIS A 40 12.81 20.09 -9.55
C HIS A 40 12.69 21.40 -8.75
N ARG A 41 13.53 22.40 -9.01
CA ARG A 41 13.49 23.74 -8.39
C ARG A 41 12.76 24.76 -9.26
N SER A 42 12.27 24.39 -10.44
CA SER A 42 11.42 25.27 -11.23
C SER A 42 10.11 25.52 -10.50
N LYS A 43 9.51 26.69 -10.70
CA LYS A 43 8.22 27.04 -10.08
C LYS A 43 7.11 26.09 -10.50
N GLU A 44 7.20 25.54 -11.72
CA GLU A 44 6.23 24.60 -12.26
C GLU A 44 6.26 23.27 -11.52
N PHE A 45 7.44 22.73 -11.21
CA PHE A 45 7.52 21.49 -10.43
C PHE A 45 7.28 21.73 -8.93
N VAL A 46 7.71 22.83 -8.37
CA VAL A 46 7.36 23.23 -6.99
C VAL A 46 5.83 23.22 -6.83
N ALA A 47 5.10 23.78 -7.79
CA ALA A 47 3.63 23.75 -7.78
C ALA A 47 3.06 22.33 -7.83
N VAL A 48 3.65 21.43 -8.61
CA VAL A 48 3.27 20.00 -8.64
C VAL A 48 3.44 19.33 -7.26
N ASN A 49 4.60 19.56 -6.64
CA ASN A 49 4.90 18.99 -5.33
C ASN A 49 3.95 19.50 -4.24
N ASP A 50 3.70 20.81 -4.25
CA ASP A 50 2.80 21.45 -3.27
C ASP A 50 1.35 21.02 -3.46
N GLU A 51 0.87 20.97 -4.70
CA GLU A 51 -0.48 20.50 -5.02
C GLU A 51 -0.66 19.03 -4.63
N ALA A 52 0.33 18.17 -4.88
CA ALA A 52 0.26 16.76 -4.50
C ALA A 52 0.17 16.60 -2.97
N ARG A 53 0.98 17.32 -2.21
CA ARG A 53 0.94 17.32 -0.73
C ARG A 53 -0.39 17.87 -0.21
N ALA A 54 -0.89 18.95 -0.80
CA ALA A 54 -2.18 19.54 -0.44
C ALA A 54 -3.35 18.58 -0.69
N LEU A 55 -3.38 17.91 -1.85
CA LEU A 55 -4.42 16.92 -2.16
C LEU A 55 -4.35 15.68 -1.25
N ILE A 56 -3.17 15.25 -0.84
CA ILE A 56 -3.06 14.18 0.16
C ILE A 56 -3.67 14.64 1.49
N LYS A 57 -3.35 15.86 1.94
CA LYS A 57 -3.93 16.42 3.16
C LYS A 57 -5.45 16.54 3.06
N GLU A 58 -5.99 17.00 1.93
CA GLU A 58 -7.42 17.10 1.68
C GLU A 58 -8.11 15.72 1.66
N LEU A 59 -7.61 14.79 0.86
CA LEU A 59 -8.26 13.48 0.65
C LEU A 59 -8.27 12.59 1.89
N LEU A 60 -7.29 12.73 2.77
CA LEU A 60 -7.19 11.98 4.02
C LEU A 60 -7.59 12.79 5.26
N ASP A 61 -8.12 14.00 5.07
CA ASP A 61 -8.52 14.91 6.16
C ASP A 61 -7.43 15.05 7.23
N ILE A 62 -6.18 15.29 6.78
CA ILE A 62 -5.02 15.34 7.66
C ILE A 62 -5.06 16.60 8.55
N PRO A 63 -5.07 16.45 9.88
CA PRO A 63 -5.16 17.60 10.79
C PRO A 63 -3.86 18.41 10.83
N ALA A 64 -3.93 19.60 11.40
CA ALA A 64 -2.76 20.42 11.68
C ALA A 64 -1.74 19.64 12.57
N GLY A 65 -0.46 19.95 12.42
CA GLY A 65 0.62 19.26 13.15
C GLY A 65 1.19 18.04 12.43
N TYR A 66 0.67 17.71 11.25
CA TYR A 66 1.21 16.66 10.39
C TYR A 66 1.79 17.22 9.11
N GLU A 67 2.87 16.58 8.64
CA GLU A 67 3.44 16.88 7.33
C GLU A 67 3.47 15.65 6.43
N VAL A 68 3.24 15.93 5.14
CA VAL A 68 3.32 14.96 4.06
C VAL A 68 4.68 15.11 3.40
N VAL A 69 5.44 14.01 3.35
CA VAL A 69 6.75 14.01 2.70
C VAL A 69 6.87 12.89 1.67
N PHE A 70 7.57 13.20 0.58
CA PHE A 70 7.96 12.26 -0.45
C PHE A 70 9.44 11.89 -0.26
N VAL A 71 9.71 10.60 -0.09
CA VAL A 71 11.06 10.08 0.15
C VAL A 71 11.35 8.93 -0.81
N GLY A 72 12.63 8.54 -0.93
CA GLY A 72 13.05 7.40 -1.74
C GLY A 72 13.09 6.09 -0.96
N GLY A 73 13.42 4.99 -1.65
CA GLY A 73 13.75 3.70 -1.04
C GLY A 73 12.58 2.75 -0.73
N GLY A 74 11.34 3.15 -1.02
CA GLY A 74 10.16 2.33 -0.76
C GLY A 74 9.91 2.09 0.73
N ALA A 75 8.94 1.22 1.04
CA ALA A 75 8.67 0.80 2.41
C ALA A 75 9.89 0.17 3.09
N SER A 76 10.78 -0.47 2.33
CA SER A 76 11.99 -1.06 2.89
C SER A 76 12.91 -0.03 3.53
N MET A 77 13.00 1.18 3.00
CA MET A 77 13.72 2.26 3.64
C MET A 77 13.00 2.76 4.89
N GLN A 78 11.67 2.72 4.91
CA GLN A 78 10.89 3.11 6.09
C GLN A 78 11.10 2.15 7.25
N PHE A 79 11.39 0.87 7.01
CA PHE A 79 11.77 -0.08 8.06
C PHE A 79 13.01 0.36 8.84
N CYS A 80 13.89 1.17 8.22
CA CYS A 80 15.04 1.80 8.87
C CYS A 80 14.70 3.21 9.37
N MET A 81 14.01 4.04 8.57
CA MET A 81 13.72 5.44 8.92
C MET A 81 12.85 5.55 10.17
N VAL A 82 11.82 4.71 10.30
CA VAL A 82 10.96 4.70 11.49
C VAL A 82 11.77 4.50 12.77
N PRO A 83 12.53 3.42 12.96
CA PRO A 83 13.31 3.26 14.18
C PRO A 83 14.44 4.30 14.33
N TYR A 84 15.03 4.81 13.25
CA TYR A 84 15.99 5.92 13.36
C TYR A 84 15.38 7.16 14.00
N ASN A 85 14.14 7.48 13.69
CA ASN A 85 13.48 8.72 14.12
C ASN A 85 12.65 8.57 15.40
N LEU A 86 12.15 7.37 15.72
CA LEU A 86 11.15 7.18 16.77
C LEU A 86 11.58 6.18 17.87
N LEU A 87 12.48 5.24 17.60
CA LEU A 87 12.87 4.22 18.58
C LEU A 87 14.00 4.74 19.48
N ASN A 88 13.73 4.95 20.74
CA ASN A 88 14.75 5.32 21.73
C ASN A 88 15.19 4.10 22.56
N LYS A 89 14.24 3.37 23.12
CA LYS A 89 14.49 2.20 23.97
C LYS A 89 13.82 0.95 23.44
N LYS A 90 12.49 0.98 23.34
CA LYS A 90 11.67 -0.20 23.04
C LYS A 90 10.55 0.13 22.06
N ALA A 91 10.29 -0.75 21.13
CA ALA A 91 9.12 -0.68 20.26
C ALA A 91 8.32 -1.99 20.29
N SER A 92 7.02 -1.87 20.14
CA SER A 92 6.09 -3.00 20.02
C SER A 92 5.67 -3.18 18.57
N TYR A 93 5.57 -4.43 18.12
CA TYR A 93 5.22 -4.78 16.75
C TYR A 93 4.15 -5.88 16.70
N LEU A 94 3.19 -5.73 15.78
CA LEU A 94 2.26 -6.80 15.42
C LEU A 94 2.79 -7.55 14.19
N ASP A 95 3.08 -8.85 14.34
CA ASP A 95 3.63 -9.67 13.25
C ASP A 95 2.50 -10.39 12.50
N THR A 96 2.09 -9.79 11.38
CA THR A 96 0.98 -10.27 10.54
C THR A 96 1.42 -10.72 9.14
N GLY A 97 2.73 -10.75 8.87
CA GLY A 97 3.20 -11.18 7.56
C GLY A 97 4.67 -10.91 7.28
N THR A 98 5.06 -11.16 6.05
CA THR A 98 6.45 -10.97 5.60
C THR A 98 6.94 -9.53 5.80
N TRP A 99 6.07 -8.53 5.60
CA TRP A 99 6.48 -7.13 5.67
C TRP A 99 6.66 -6.67 7.10
N SER A 100 5.75 -7.03 8.01
CA SER A 100 5.92 -6.81 9.45
C SER A 100 7.16 -7.50 9.99
N ALA A 101 7.41 -8.76 9.61
CA ALA A 101 8.61 -9.51 10.01
C ALA A 101 9.91 -8.83 9.54
N LYS A 102 9.92 -8.22 8.33
CA LYS A 102 11.07 -7.44 7.86
C LYS A 102 11.24 -6.14 8.64
N ALA A 103 10.17 -5.41 8.92
CA ALA A 103 10.22 -4.20 9.74
C ALA A 103 10.74 -4.52 11.16
N ILE A 104 10.28 -5.61 11.78
CA ILE A 104 10.77 -6.11 13.07
C ILE A 104 12.29 -6.38 13.02
N LYS A 105 12.75 -7.04 11.95
CA LYS A 105 14.18 -7.35 11.78
C LYS A 105 15.04 -6.09 11.76
N GLU A 106 14.63 -5.09 10.99
CA GLU A 106 15.38 -3.83 10.90
C GLU A 106 15.31 -3.05 12.22
N ALA A 107 14.15 -2.96 12.87
CA ALA A 107 14.00 -2.24 14.14
C ALA A 107 14.90 -2.80 15.26
N LYS A 108 15.15 -4.12 15.29
CA LYS A 108 16.07 -4.77 16.24
C LYS A 108 17.52 -4.29 16.16
N LEU A 109 17.90 -3.60 15.10
CA LEU A 109 19.23 -2.98 14.99
C LEU A 109 19.34 -1.68 15.79
N PHE A 110 18.21 -1.13 16.24
CA PHE A 110 18.14 0.20 16.86
C PHE A 110 17.74 0.20 18.34
N GLY A 111 17.11 -0.86 18.82
CA GLY A 111 16.66 -0.96 20.20
C GLY A 111 15.95 -2.28 20.49
N GLU A 112 15.33 -2.37 21.66
CA GLU A 112 14.52 -3.51 22.04
C GLU A 112 13.24 -3.57 21.20
N VAL A 113 12.87 -4.75 20.72
CA VAL A 113 11.65 -4.98 19.94
C VAL A 113 10.86 -6.13 20.54
N GLU A 114 9.66 -5.80 21.01
CA GLU A 114 8.66 -6.76 21.45
C GLU A 114 7.69 -7.09 20.32
N VAL A 115 7.49 -8.37 20.03
CA VAL A 115 6.43 -8.85 19.15
C VAL A 115 5.22 -9.18 20.03
N VAL A 116 4.23 -8.30 20.06
CA VAL A 116 3.07 -8.42 20.97
C VAL A 116 2.14 -9.58 20.60
N ALA A 117 2.05 -9.89 19.32
CA ALA A 117 1.38 -11.08 18.79
C ALA A 117 1.86 -11.39 17.38
N SER A 118 1.67 -12.65 16.96
CA SER A 118 2.02 -13.12 15.60
C SER A 118 0.99 -14.11 15.11
N SER A 119 0.59 -14.01 13.86
CA SER A 119 -0.26 -15.00 13.17
C SER A 119 0.54 -16.01 12.33
N LYS A 120 1.85 -16.09 12.56
CA LYS A 120 2.75 -17.02 11.87
C LYS A 120 2.40 -18.50 12.10
N ASP A 121 1.81 -18.83 13.26
CA ASP A 121 1.33 -20.16 13.62
C ASP A 121 0.37 -20.76 12.59
N LYS A 122 -0.45 -19.91 11.94
CA LYS A 122 -1.36 -20.28 10.86
C LYS A 122 -0.97 -19.64 9.52
N ASN A 123 0.33 -19.49 9.27
CA ASN A 123 0.86 -18.92 8.03
C ASN A 123 0.23 -17.57 7.67
N TYR A 124 0.00 -16.70 8.68
CA TYR A 124 -0.53 -15.35 8.52
C TYR A 124 -1.93 -15.27 7.86
N THR A 125 -2.77 -16.25 8.08
CA THR A 125 -4.13 -16.30 7.53
C THR A 125 -5.16 -15.53 8.34
N TYR A 126 -4.77 -14.91 9.45
CA TYR A 126 -5.65 -14.11 10.31
C TYR A 126 -4.89 -12.93 10.92
N ILE A 127 -5.64 -11.97 11.48
CA ILE A 127 -5.11 -10.84 12.25
C ILE A 127 -5.28 -11.16 13.75
N PRO A 128 -4.21 -11.20 14.55
CA PRO A 128 -4.32 -11.34 16.00
C PRO A 128 -5.12 -10.19 16.62
N LYS A 129 -6.03 -10.48 17.55
CA LYS A 129 -6.90 -9.48 18.21
C LYS A 129 -6.60 -9.35 19.70
N ASP A 130 -6.13 -10.43 20.33
CA ASP A 130 -5.85 -10.48 21.77
C ASP A 130 -4.35 -10.29 22.01
N TYR A 131 -3.95 -9.05 22.32
CA TYR A 131 -2.57 -8.70 22.67
C TYR A 131 -2.54 -7.47 23.57
N THR A 132 -1.45 -7.33 24.33
CA THR A 132 -1.17 -6.17 25.16
C THR A 132 0.08 -5.47 24.64
N ILE A 133 0.03 -4.16 24.50
CA ILE A 133 1.16 -3.34 24.08
C ILE A 133 1.84 -2.82 25.36
N ALA A 134 3.16 -2.91 25.45
CA ALA A 134 3.90 -2.41 26.59
C ALA A 134 3.68 -0.91 26.82
N ASP A 135 3.43 -0.50 28.06
CA ASP A 135 3.19 0.91 28.39
C ASP A 135 4.42 1.80 28.15
N ASP A 136 5.63 1.21 28.17
CA ASP A 136 6.92 1.86 27.96
C ASP A 136 7.42 1.80 26.51
N ALA A 137 6.59 1.35 25.56
CA ALA A 137 6.96 1.32 24.16
C ALA A 137 6.99 2.74 23.56
N ASP A 138 8.09 3.08 22.88
CA ASP A 138 8.26 4.34 22.15
C ASP A 138 7.21 4.47 21.03
N TYR A 139 6.86 3.34 20.42
CA TYR A 139 5.77 3.23 19.44
C TYR A 139 5.28 1.78 19.28
N PHE A 140 4.09 1.65 18.72
CA PHE A 140 3.51 0.40 18.24
C PHE A 140 3.42 0.41 16.71
N HIS A 141 3.94 -0.62 16.05
CA HIS A 141 3.97 -0.73 14.60
C HIS A 141 3.03 -1.81 14.09
N ILE A 142 2.24 -1.47 13.06
CA ILE A 142 1.36 -2.40 12.34
C ILE A 142 1.58 -2.34 10.84
N THR A 143 1.24 -3.42 10.15
CA THR A 143 1.07 -3.46 8.69
C THR A 143 -0.41 -3.66 8.44
N THR A 144 -1.09 -2.63 7.94
CA THR A 144 -2.56 -2.62 7.83
C THR A 144 -3.09 -3.60 6.80
N ASN A 145 -2.36 -3.78 5.68
CA ASN A 145 -2.73 -4.74 4.66
C ASN A 145 -1.56 -5.63 4.24
N ASN A 146 -1.75 -6.94 4.36
CA ASN A 146 -0.75 -7.96 4.07
C ASN A 146 -0.87 -8.47 2.64
N THR A 147 -0.22 -7.79 1.71
CA THR A 147 -0.25 -8.02 0.25
C THR A 147 0.00 -9.48 -0.16
N ILE A 148 0.78 -10.24 0.62
CA ILE A 148 1.17 -11.62 0.31
C ILE A 148 0.12 -12.62 0.78
N TYR A 149 -0.51 -12.36 1.94
CA TYR A 149 -1.37 -13.31 2.62
C TYR A 149 -2.86 -12.99 2.49
N GLY A 150 -3.20 -11.75 2.09
CA GLY A 150 -4.57 -11.32 1.86
C GLY A 150 -5.35 -11.01 3.13
N THR A 151 -4.66 -10.63 4.21
CA THR A 151 -5.29 -10.16 5.46
C THR A 151 -5.17 -8.65 5.61
N GLU A 152 -6.17 -8.00 6.24
CA GLU A 152 -6.25 -6.54 6.36
C GLU A 152 -6.88 -6.11 7.69
N ILE A 153 -6.32 -5.07 8.30
CA ILE A 153 -6.88 -4.35 9.44
C ILE A 153 -7.71 -3.18 8.88
N ARG A 154 -9.04 -3.33 8.82
CA ARG A 154 -9.95 -2.38 8.15
C ARG A 154 -10.51 -1.30 9.05
N HIS A 155 -9.93 -1.06 10.20
CA HIS A 155 -10.32 -0.02 11.16
C HIS A 155 -9.09 0.62 11.80
N ASP A 156 -9.25 1.83 12.28
CA ASP A 156 -8.20 2.52 13.00
C ASP A 156 -8.14 1.99 14.44
N LEU A 157 -6.95 1.59 14.88
CA LEU A 157 -6.77 1.09 16.24
C LEU A 157 -6.84 2.25 17.24
N ASP A 158 -7.41 1.96 18.40
CA ASP A 158 -7.44 2.89 19.54
C ASP A 158 -6.42 2.41 20.57
N VAL A 159 -5.21 2.96 20.50
CA VAL A 159 -4.07 2.58 21.37
C VAL A 159 -3.49 3.81 22.04
N LYS A 160 -2.91 3.63 23.24
CA LYS A 160 -2.30 4.72 24.00
C LYS A 160 -0.91 5.11 23.45
N GLN A 161 -0.21 4.14 22.90
CA GLN A 161 1.15 4.31 22.38
C GLN A 161 1.10 5.02 21.04
N ARG A 162 2.20 5.66 20.64
CA ARG A 162 2.37 6.20 19.30
C ARG A 162 2.18 5.10 18.28
N LEU A 163 1.26 5.28 17.34
CA LEU A 163 0.95 4.27 16.31
C LEU A 163 1.69 4.58 15.02
N VAL A 164 2.41 3.59 14.51
CA VAL A 164 3.08 3.61 13.20
C VAL A 164 2.45 2.58 12.30
N ALA A 165 2.08 2.97 11.08
CA ALA A 165 1.43 2.08 10.13
C ALA A 165 2.14 2.00 8.78
N ASP A 166 2.42 0.77 8.34
CA ASP A 166 2.69 0.47 6.93
C ASP A 166 1.35 0.32 6.21
N MET A 167 0.98 1.34 5.43
CA MET A 167 -0.22 1.35 4.58
C MET A 167 0.14 1.22 3.09
N SER A 168 1.27 0.63 2.76
CA SER A 168 1.75 0.57 1.36
C SER A 168 0.73 0.00 0.40
N SER A 169 -0.11 -0.94 0.82
CA SER A 169 -1.05 -1.63 -0.07
C SER A 169 -2.52 -1.27 0.13
N ASP A 170 -2.83 -0.37 1.06
CA ASP A 170 -4.20 0.06 1.35
C ASP A 170 -4.36 1.56 1.61
N ILE A 171 -3.28 2.36 1.49
CA ILE A 171 -3.41 3.83 1.54
C ILE A 171 -4.43 4.32 0.48
N PHE A 172 -5.30 5.25 0.83
CA PHE A 172 -6.41 5.77 0.01
C PHE A 172 -7.52 4.76 -0.32
N SER A 173 -7.54 3.57 0.26
CA SER A 173 -8.61 2.58 0.03
C SER A 173 -9.83 2.79 0.94
N ARG A 174 -9.66 3.51 2.03
CA ARG A 174 -10.72 3.86 2.98
C ARG A 174 -10.43 5.19 3.68
N PRO A 175 -11.44 5.88 4.22
CA PRO A 175 -11.22 6.96 5.17
C PRO A 175 -10.48 6.44 6.41
N ILE A 176 -9.55 7.25 6.92
CA ILE A 176 -8.76 6.97 8.14
C ILE A 176 -8.76 8.19 9.05
N ASP A 177 -8.73 7.99 10.34
CA ASP A 177 -8.46 9.06 11.30
C ASP A 177 -6.95 9.21 11.51
N VAL A 178 -6.33 10.11 10.73
CA VAL A 178 -4.88 10.33 10.77
C VAL A 178 -4.41 10.76 12.16
N SER A 179 -5.27 11.36 12.99
CA SER A 179 -4.91 11.80 14.34
C SER A 179 -4.50 10.65 15.27
N LYS A 180 -4.88 9.41 14.97
CA LYS A 180 -4.50 8.19 15.70
C LYS A 180 -3.10 7.69 15.39
N TYR A 181 -2.44 8.21 14.37
CA TYR A 181 -1.14 7.75 13.90
C TYR A 181 -0.07 8.82 14.13
N ASP A 182 1.10 8.44 14.59
CA ASP A 182 2.27 9.32 14.61
C ASP A 182 3.01 9.29 13.27
N THR A 183 3.00 8.15 12.61
CA THR A 183 3.59 8.00 11.28
C THR A 183 2.82 6.98 10.45
N ILE A 184 2.44 7.37 9.24
CA ILE A 184 1.94 6.47 8.21
C ILE A 184 2.97 6.50 7.08
N TYR A 185 3.31 5.35 6.53
CA TYR A 185 4.11 5.31 5.30
C TYR A 185 3.54 4.35 4.27
N ALA A 186 3.81 4.65 2.99
CA ALA A 186 3.31 3.85 1.88
C ALA A 186 4.27 3.91 0.67
N GLY A 187 4.68 2.75 0.19
CA GLY A 187 5.31 2.66 -1.12
C GLY A 187 4.29 2.97 -2.22
N ALA A 188 4.56 3.98 -3.05
CA ALA A 188 3.57 4.50 -3.99
C ALA A 188 3.18 3.51 -5.10
N GLN A 189 4.01 2.52 -5.42
CA GLN A 189 3.86 1.61 -6.56
C GLN A 189 2.67 0.64 -6.49
N LYS A 190 1.85 0.75 -5.46
CA LYS A 190 0.65 -0.08 -5.29
C LYS A 190 -0.62 0.71 -5.62
N ASN A 191 -0.93 1.73 -4.83
CA ASN A 191 -2.20 2.43 -4.96
C ASN A 191 -2.07 3.91 -5.38
N LEU A 192 -0.88 4.47 -5.55
CA LEU A 192 -0.69 5.91 -5.75
C LEU A 192 0.03 6.28 -7.06
N ALA A 193 1.16 5.66 -7.38
CA ALA A 193 2.04 6.09 -8.47
C ALA A 193 2.87 4.92 -9.02
N PRO A 194 3.67 5.08 -10.06
CA PRO A 194 4.73 4.13 -10.39
C PRO A 194 5.78 4.03 -9.27
N ALA A 195 6.62 3.01 -9.33
CA ALA A 195 7.75 2.85 -8.41
C ALA A 195 8.69 4.05 -8.44
N GLY A 196 9.32 4.37 -7.30
CA GLY A 196 10.34 5.40 -7.18
C GLY A 196 10.08 6.44 -6.08
N VAL A 197 8.86 6.58 -5.61
CA VAL A 197 8.50 7.46 -4.50
C VAL A 197 7.84 6.67 -3.36
N THR A 198 8.08 7.12 -2.15
CA THR A 198 7.42 6.65 -0.93
C THR A 198 6.75 7.85 -0.28
N LEU A 199 5.48 7.70 0.05
CA LEU A 199 4.74 8.65 0.86
C LEU A 199 5.02 8.38 2.34
N ALA A 200 5.30 9.43 3.12
CA ALA A 200 5.17 9.37 4.58
C ALA A 200 4.35 10.56 5.07
N ILE A 201 3.46 10.29 6.03
CA ILE A 201 2.67 11.28 6.77
C ILE A 201 3.19 11.20 8.19
N VAL A 202 3.76 12.28 8.69
CA VAL A 202 4.46 12.28 9.98
C VAL A 202 3.89 13.37 10.89
N ARG A 203 3.65 13.02 12.14
CA ARG A 203 3.34 14.00 13.18
C ARG A 203 4.61 14.74 13.55
N VAL A 204 4.63 16.06 13.38
CA VAL A 204 5.85 16.88 13.51
C VAL A 204 6.39 16.87 14.95
N ASP A 205 5.52 16.90 15.95
CA ASP A 205 5.92 16.88 17.38
C ASP A 205 6.40 15.50 17.87
N ALA A 206 6.25 14.44 17.06
CA ALA A 206 6.83 13.14 17.33
C ALA A 206 8.32 13.04 16.97
N LEU A 207 8.84 14.01 16.21
CA LEU A 207 10.21 14.01 15.69
C LEU A 207 11.19 14.69 16.66
N GLY A 208 12.46 14.27 16.60
CA GLY A 208 13.55 14.93 17.35
C GLY A 208 13.68 14.49 18.82
N HIS A 209 13.12 13.37 19.20
CA HIS A 209 13.14 12.83 20.58
C HIS A 209 14.08 11.64 20.76
N VAL A 210 14.85 11.27 19.74
CA VAL A 210 15.83 10.18 19.86
C VAL A 210 17.21 10.73 20.19
N ASP A 211 17.97 10.03 21.04
CA ASP A 211 19.29 10.47 21.53
C ASP A 211 20.44 10.16 20.53
N ARG A 212 20.14 9.50 19.42
CA ARG A 212 21.15 9.14 18.42
C ARG A 212 21.26 10.16 17.29
N PRO A 213 22.44 10.31 16.68
CA PRO A 213 22.57 11.06 15.43
C PRO A 213 21.84 10.33 14.30
N ILE A 214 21.03 11.06 13.55
CA ILE A 214 20.30 10.51 12.39
C ILE A 214 21.00 11.01 11.11
N PRO A 215 21.37 10.11 10.18
CA PRO A 215 21.88 10.54 8.89
C PRO A 215 20.88 11.45 8.17
N THR A 216 21.35 12.55 7.58
CA THR A 216 20.51 13.63 7.04
C THR A 216 19.35 13.11 6.17
N MET A 217 19.64 12.18 5.26
CA MET A 217 18.63 11.64 4.34
C MET A 217 17.64 10.65 4.99
N LEU A 218 17.95 10.14 6.18
CA LEU A 218 17.07 9.25 6.95
C LEU A 218 16.27 10.01 8.02
N ASN A 219 16.50 11.30 8.18
CA ASN A 219 15.81 12.14 9.14
C ASN A 219 14.53 12.74 8.52
N TYR A 220 13.37 12.36 9.03
CA TYR A 220 12.08 12.92 8.56
C TYR A 220 12.07 14.45 8.64
N LYS A 221 12.65 15.04 9.69
CA LYS A 221 12.70 16.49 9.85
C LYS A 221 13.41 17.18 8.67
N THR A 222 14.44 16.58 8.10
CA THR A 222 15.10 17.12 6.90
C THR A 222 14.13 17.27 5.73
N HIS A 223 13.28 16.26 5.53
CA HIS A 223 12.31 16.26 4.45
C HIS A 223 11.13 17.19 4.74
N VAL A 224 10.69 17.28 5.99
CA VAL A 224 9.67 18.24 6.45
C VAL A 224 10.14 19.66 6.22
N ASP A 225 11.32 20.03 6.71
CA ASP A 225 11.88 21.41 6.64
C ASP A 225 12.17 21.87 5.19
N LYS A 226 12.20 20.95 4.23
CA LYS A 226 12.53 21.22 2.82
C LYS A 226 11.44 20.75 1.84
N ASP A 227 10.22 20.53 2.32
CA ASP A 227 9.07 20.16 1.48
C ASP A 227 9.37 18.97 0.53
N SER A 228 10.12 17.99 1.03
CA SER A 228 10.60 16.82 0.26
C SER A 228 11.66 17.13 -0.82
N MET A 229 12.16 18.35 -0.89
CA MET A 229 13.11 18.82 -1.92
C MET A 229 14.49 19.15 -1.36
N PHE A 230 14.92 18.50 -0.28
CA PHE A 230 16.30 18.62 0.23
C PHE A 230 17.32 18.22 -0.83
N ASN A 231 17.09 17.10 -1.51
CA ASN A 231 17.80 16.67 -2.72
C ASN A 231 16.81 16.56 -3.89
N THR A 232 17.28 16.20 -5.07
CA THR A 232 16.41 15.99 -6.24
C THR A 232 15.41 14.87 -5.97
N PRO A 233 14.09 15.15 -5.91
CA PRO A 233 13.08 14.13 -5.69
C PRO A 233 12.78 13.37 -6.99
N PRO A 234 12.09 12.23 -6.94
CA PRO A 234 11.65 11.49 -8.12
C PRO A 234 10.51 12.23 -8.84
N VAL A 235 10.84 13.15 -9.73
CA VAL A 235 9.93 14.09 -10.41
C VAL A 235 8.74 13.39 -11.07
N LEU A 236 9.02 12.40 -11.95
CA LEU A 236 7.98 11.67 -12.67
C LEU A 236 7.00 10.90 -11.76
N PRO A 237 7.45 10.12 -10.78
CA PRO A 237 6.54 9.46 -9.84
C PRO A 237 5.70 10.43 -9.00
N ILE A 238 6.23 11.58 -8.60
CA ILE A 238 5.46 12.61 -7.85
C ILE A 238 4.39 13.23 -8.75
N TYR A 239 4.72 13.52 -10.01
CA TYR A 239 3.73 14.02 -10.97
C TYR A 239 2.62 12.98 -11.21
N ALA A 240 2.98 11.72 -11.41
CA ALA A 240 2.01 10.64 -11.58
C ALA A 240 1.13 10.47 -10.31
N ALA A 241 1.72 10.62 -9.11
CA ALA A 241 0.95 10.64 -7.86
C ALA A 241 -0.07 11.78 -7.85
N LEU A 242 0.32 12.99 -8.25
CA LEU A 242 -0.59 14.13 -8.38
C LEU A 242 -1.77 13.79 -9.32
N GLN A 243 -1.50 13.16 -10.48
CA GLN A 243 -2.57 12.78 -11.40
C GLN A 243 -3.52 11.73 -10.79
N THR A 244 -2.99 10.77 -10.03
CA THR A 244 -3.81 9.78 -9.33
C THR A 244 -4.67 10.44 -8.25
N LEU A 245 -4.13 11.38 -7.48
CA LEU A 245 -4.87 12.12 -6.45
C LEU A 245 -5.98 12.97 -7.05
N LYS A 246 -5.73 13.63 -8.18
CA LYS A 246 -6.76 14.36 -8.95
C LYS A 246 -7.87 13.41 -9.41
N TRP A 247 -7.49 12.25 -9.91
CA TRP A 247 -8.46 11.25 -10.30
C TRP A 247 -9.28 10.75 -9.11
N TYR A 248 -8.67 10.48 -7.92
CA TYR A 248 -9.44 10.13 -6.72
C TYR A 248 -10.49 11.19 -6.37
N LYS A 249 -10.10 12.47 -6.42
CA LYS A 249 -11.01 13.58 -6.15
C LYS A 249 -12.17 13.62 -7.14
N GLU A 250 -11.90 13.47 -8.44
CA GLU A 250 -12.91 13.42 -9.50
C GLU A 250 -13.87 12.22 -9.35
N GLN A 251 -13.40 11.09 -8.81
CA GLN A 251 -14.22 9.91 -8.56
C GLN A 251 -15.11 10.03 -7.30
N GLY A 252 -15.07 11.14 -6.58
CA GLY A 252 -15.85 11.36 -5.36
C GLY A 252 -15.09 11.12 -4.05
N GLY A 253 -13.75 11.10 -4.11
CA GLY A 253 -12.87 10.97 -2.94
C GLY A 253 -12.75 9.56 -2.38
N ILE A 254 -12.18 9.47 -1.20
CA ILE A 254 -11.77 8.18 -0.61
C ILE A 254 -12.98 7.31 -0.21
N ALA A 255 -14.07 7.89 0.25
CA ALA A 255 -15.29 7.14 0.56
C ALA A 255 -15.88 6.44 -0.68
N ALA A 256 -15.81 7.08 -1.85
CA ALA A 256 -16.24 6.48 -3.11
C ALA A 256 -15.29 5.35 -3.55
N MET A 257 -13.97 5.50 -3.31
CA MET A 257 -13.01 4.43 -3.56
C MET A 257 -13.29 3.22 -2.65
N GLU A 258 -13.47 3.42 -1.35
CA GLU A 258 -13.82 2.36 -0.41
C GLU A 258 -15.04 1.56 -0.86
N LYS A 259 -16.11 2.25 -1.26
CA LYS A 259 -17.33 1.60 -1.75
C LYS A 259 -17.04 0.72 -2.96
N LYS A 260 -16.33 1.26 -3.95
CA LYS A 260 -15.94 0.53 -5.17
C LYS A 260 -15.06 -0.68 -4.87
N ASP A 261 -14.09 -0.52 -3.97
CA ASP A 261 -13.14 -1.59 -3.65
C ASP A 261 -13.82 -2.72 -2.87
N LYS A 262 -14.73 -2.39 -1.95
CA LYS A 262 -15.60 -3.36 -1.27
C LYS A 262 -16.49 -4.14 -2.25
N GLU A 263 -17.09 -3.45 -3.23
CA GLU A 263 -17.89 -4.10 -4.28
C GLU A 263 -17.04 -5.04 -5.14
N ASN A 264 -15.87 -4.61 -5.57
CA ASN A 264 -14.95 -5.43 -6.36
C ASN A 264 -14.48 -6.68 -5.58
N ALA A 265 -14.10 -6.50 -4.32
CA ALA A 265 -13.68 -7.60 -3.46
C ALA A 265 -14.83 -8.59 -3.21
N ALA A 266 -16.04 -8.09 -2.93
CA ALA A 266 -17.21 -8.93 -2.71
C ALA A 266 -17.50 -9.84 -3.91
N ILE A 267 -17.52 -9.28 -5.13
CA ILE A 267 -17.76 -10.05 -6.36
C ILE A 267 -16.78 -11.23 -6.48
N LEU A 268 -15.50 -11.01 -6.17
CA LEU A 268 -14.49 -12.07 -6.29
C LEU A 268 -14.57 -13.08 -5.14
N TYR A 269 -14.78 -12.62 -3.90
CA TYR A 269 -14.91 -13.51 -2.75
C TYR A 269 -16.18 -14.39 -2.84
N GLU A 270 -17.31 -13.84 -3.31
CA GLU A 270 -18.52 -14.61 -3.58
C GLU A 270 -18.26 -15.76 -4.55
N GLU A 271 -17.47 -15.50 -5.60
CA GLU A 271 -17.12 -16.57 -6.54
C GLU A 271 -16.16 -17.60 -5.91
N ILE A 272 -15.15 -17.17 -5.17
CA ILE A 272 -14.21 -18.07 -4.50
C ILE A 272 -14.95 -18.99 -3.52
N ASP A 273 -15.88 -18.44 -2.73
CA ASP A 273 -16.59 -19.20 -1.70
C ASP A 273 -17.65 -20.12 -2.29
N ARG A 274 -18.20 -19.82 -3.49
CA ARG A 274 -19.17 -20.64 -4.21
C ARG A 274 -18.50 -21.78 -5.00
N ASN A 275 -17.34 -21.50 -5.59
CA ASN A 275 -16.70 -22.36 -6.58
C ASN A 275 -15.99 -23.55 -5.92
N LYS A 276 -16.36 -24.78 -6.32
CA LYS A 276 -15.79 -26.00 -5.72
C LYS A 276 -14.27 -26.14 -5.88
N LEU A 277 -13.70 -25.51 -6.93
CA LEU A 277 -12.28 -25.64 -7.27
C LEU A 277 -11.38 -24.75 -6.41
N PHE A 278 -11.91 -23.69 -5.79
CA PHE A 278 -11.13 -22.68 -5.11
C PHE A 278 -11.51 -22.51 -3.65
N ARG A 279 -10.57 -22.04 -2.85
CA ARG A 279 -10.81 -21.59 -1.47
C ARG A 279 -9.96 -20.37 -1.13
N GLY A 280 -10.52 -19.43 -0.36
CA GLY A 280 -9.79 -18.31 0.21
C GLY A 280 -8.75 -18.76 1.24
N THR A 281 -7.65 -18.03 1.35
CA THR A 281 -6.59 -18.33 2.33
C THR A 281 -6.76 -17.60 3.64
N ALA A 282 -7.31 -16.38 3.62
CA ALA A 282 -7.51 -15.55 4.81
C ALA A 282 -8.84 -15.90 5.52
N ALA A 283 -8.85 -15.79 6.84
CA ALA A 283 -10.06 -15.85 7.64
C ALA A 283 -11.09 -14.82 7.13
N PRO A 284 -12.37 -15.18 6.99
CA PRO A 284 -13.36 -14.31 6.34
C PRO A 284 -13.45 -12.90 6.93
N GLU A 285 -13.35 -12.75 8.24
CA GLU A 285 -13.40 -11.48 8.97
C GLU A 285 -12.17 -10.60 8.75
N ASP A 286 -11.04 -11.20 8.35
CA ASP A 286 -9.75 -10.51 8.16
C ASP A 286 -9.36 -10.39 6.67
N ARG A 287 -10.25 -10.76 5.75
CA ARG A 287 -10.01 -10.70 4.29
C ARG A 287 -9.72 -9.29 3.81
N SER A 288 -8.66 -9.15 3.02
CA SER A 288 -8.30 -7.91 2.36
C SER A 288 -9.24 -7.55 1.21
N ILE A 289 -9.61 -6.27 1.11
CA ILE A 289 -10.32 -5.74 -0.06
C ILE A 289 -9.36 -5.33 -1.19
N MET A 290 -8.05 -5.26 -0.89
CA MET A 290 -7.00 -4.86 -1.83
C MET A 290 -6.29 -6.05 -2.49
N ASN A 291 -6.06 -7.13 -1.74
CA ASN A 291 -5.32 -8.28 -2.23
C ASN A 291 -6.07 -9.58 -1.89
N VAL A 292 -6.84 -10.06 -2.83
CA VAL A 292 -7.60 -11.31 -2.68
C VAL A 292 -6.69 -12.48 -2.97
N CYS A 293 -6.34 -13.25 -1.92
CA CYS A 293 -5.51 -14.45 -2.01
C CYS A 293 -6.36 -15.70 -1.92
N PHE A 294 -6.14 -16.65 -2.83
CA PHE A 294 -6.88 -17.91 -2.88
C PHE A 294 -6.02 -19.02 -3.49
N VAL A 295 -6.38 -20.25 -3.25
CA VAL A 295 -5.69 -21.46 -3.74
C VAL A 295 -6.72 -22.42 -4.35
N MET A 296 -6.24 -23.45 -5.05
CA MET A 296 -7.10 -24.57 -5.38
C MET A 296 -7.53 -25.29 -4.10
N SER A 297 -8.78 -25.79 -4.07
CA SER A 297 -9.24 -26.72 -3.02
C SER A 297 -8.37 -27.99 -3.02
N ASP A 298 -8.24 -28.64 -1.88
CA ASP A 298 -7.26 -29.72 -1.69
C ASP A 298 -7.45 -30.87 -2.68
N GLU A 299 -8.68 -31.15 -3.09
CA GLU A 299 -9.05 -32.16 -4.08
C GLU A 299 -8.66 -31.80 -5.52
N TYR A 300 -8.33 -30.53 -5.80
CA TYR A 300 -8.06 -30.02 -7.15
C TYR A 300 -6.68 -29.38 -7.28
N LYS A 301 -5.76 -29.63 -6.34
CA LYS A 301 -4.42 -28.99 -6.31
C LYS A 301 -3.63 -29.15 -7.61
N GLU A 302 -3.78 -30.28 -8.27
CA GLU A 302 -3.12 -30.59 -9.54
C GLU A 302 -3.53 -29.64 -10.68
N LEU A 303 -4.67 -28.97 -10.57
CA LEU A 303 -5.17 -28.02 -11.57
C LEU A 303 -4.56 -26.62 -11.47
N GLU A 304 -3.71 -26.32 -10.48
CA GLU A 304 -3.15 -24.98 -10.26
C GLU A 304 -2.40 -24.44 -11.49
N ASP A 305 -1.53 -25.23 -12.08
CA ASP A 305 -0.78 -24.82 -13.28
C ASP A 305 -1.67 -24.71 -14.51
N GLU A 306 -2.70 -25.54 -14.63
CA GLU A 306 -3.67 -25.48 -15.70
C GLU A 306 -4.52 -24.21 -15.62
N PHE A 307 -5.02 -23.87 -14.43
CA PHE A 307 -5.75 -22.62 -14.25
C PHE A 307 -4.87 -21.39 -14.52
N ASN A 308 -3.61 -21.38 -14.11
CA ASN A 308 -2.68 -20.29 -14.43
C ASN A 308 -2.57 -20.07 -15.96
N LYS A 309 -2.44 -21.16 -16.74
CA LYS A 309 -2.39 -21.08 -18.22
C LYS A 309 -3.72 -20.64 -18.81
N PHE A 310 -4.82 -21.16 -18.28
CA PHE A 310 -6.17 -20.81 -18.73
C PHE A 310 -6.49 -19.33 -18.50
N ALA A 311 -6.21 -18.81 -17.30
CA ALA A 311 -6.38 -17.41 -16.94
C ALA A 311 -5.48 -16.50 -17.80
N ALA A 312 -4.22 -16.87 -18.02
CA ALA A 312 -3.31 -16.13 -18.90
C ALA A 312 -3.82 -16.05 -20.33
N ALA A 313 -4.37 -17.15 -20.87
CA ALA A 313 -4.99 -17.19 -22.19
C ALA A 313 -6.25 -16.30 -22.27
N ALA A 314 -6.99 -16.17 -21.17
CA ALA A 314 -8.13 -15.25 -21.05
C ALA A 314 -7.72 -13.78 -20.81
N GLY A 315 -6.42 -13.47 -20.78
CA GLY A 315 -5.90 -12.10 -20.65
C GLY A 315 -5.62 -11.65 -19.22
N MET A 316 -5.76 -12.52 -18.20
CA MET A 316 -5.41 -12.22 -16.83
C MET A 316 -3.89 -12.20 -16.66
N VAL A 317 -3.32 -11.11 -16.15
CA VAL A 317 -1.89 -10.99 -15.88
C VAL A 317 -1.63 -10.67 -14.41
N GLY A 318 -0.56 -11.24 -13.86
CA GLY A 318 -0.17 -11.01 -12.46
C GLY A 318 -0.99 -11.76 -11.41
N ILE A 319 -1.80 -12.77 -11.82
CA ILE A 319 -2.69 -13.51 -10.92
C ILE A 319 -1.96 -14.59 -10.12
N LYS A 320 -0.80 -15.06 -10.54
CA LYS A 320 -0.05 -16.07 -9.81
C LYS A 320 0.30 -15.57 -8.41
N GLY A 321 0.03 -16.39 -7.40
CA GLY A 321 0.30 -16.08 -6.00
C GLY A 321 1.79 -15.91 -5.68
N HIS A 322 2.08 -15.36 -4.52
CA HIS A 322 3.45 -15.23 -4.06
C HIS A 322 4.03 -16.62 -3.72
N ARG A 323 5.32 -16.83 -4.01
CA ARG A 323 6.03 -18.11 -3.80
C ARG A 323 5.92 -18.70 -2.38
N SER A 324 5.70 -17.86 -1.36
CA SER A 324 5.55 -18.30 0.03
C SER A 324 4.15 -18.83 0.36
N VAL A 325 3.15 -18.54 -0.47
CA VAL A 325 1.75 -18.98 -0.27
C VAL A 325 1.33 -19.98 -1.35
N GLY A 326 1.83 -19.79 -2.58
CA GLY A 326 1.35 -20.51 -3.76
C GLY A 326 0.03 -19.95 -4.27
N GLY A 327 -0.67 -20.73 -5.06
CA GLY A 327 -1.99 -20.40 -5.56
C GLY A 327 -2.05 -19.10 -6.35
N PHE A 328 -3.02 -18.27 -6.02
CA PHE A 328 -3.38 -17.08 -6.79
C PHE A 328 -3.52 -15.84 -5.89
N ARG A 329 -3.29 -14.68 -6.49
CA ARG A 329 -3.54 -13.39 -5.85
C ARG A 329 -4.05 -12.39 -6.88
N ALA A 330 -5.27 -11.93 -6.70
CA ALA A 330 -5.81 -10.80 -7.44
C ALA A 330 -5.65 -9.51 -6.64
N SER A 331 -4.83 -8.58 -7.12
CA SER A 331 -4.68 -7.27 -6.50
C SER A 331 -5.68 -6.31 -7.11
N LEU A 332 -6.59 -5.78 -6.28
CA LEU A 332 -7.79 -5.03 -6.69
C LEU A 332 -7.68 -3.53 -6.39
N TYR A 333 -6.49 -2.98 -6.32
CA TYR A 333 -6.26 -1.58 -5.96
C TYR A 333 -7.25 -0.60 -6.61
N ASN A 334 -7.36 0.61 -6.07
CA ASN A 334 -8.36 1.61 -6.44
C ASN A 334 -8.55 1.83 -7.94
N ALA A 335 -7.51 1.65 -8.76
CA ALA A 335 -7.61 1.79 -10.22
C ALA A 335 -8.22 0.55 -10.92
N MET A 336 -8.52 -0.55 -10.19
CA MET A 336 -9.08 -1.76 -10.79
C MET A 336 -10.49 -1.51 -11.34
N PRO A 337 -10.73 -1.72 -12.65
CA PRO A 337 -12.06 -1.63 -13.21
C PRO A 337 -12.89 -2.86 -12.78
N LYS A 338 -14.16 -2.65 -12.41
CA LYS A 338 -15.11 -3.71 -12.11
C LYS A 338 -15.16 -4.78 -13.22
N SER A 339 -15.12 -4.36 -14.47
CA SER A 339 -15.13 -5.27 -15.63
C SER A 339 -13.94 -6.24 -15.66
N SER A 340 -12.81 -5.90 -15.03
CA SER A 340 -11.67 -6.83 -14.93
C SER A 340 -11.91 -7.89 -13.86
N VAL A 341 -12.56 -7.52 -12.76
CA VAL A 341 -12.96 -8.48 -11.70
C VAL A 341 -14.01 -9.44 -12.23
N GLU A 342 -15.03 -8.90 -12.93
CA GLU A 342 -16.08 -9.70 -13.58
C GLU A 342 -15.51 -10.67 -14.63
N ALA A 343 -14.49 -10.23 -15.38
CA ALA A 343 -13.80 -11.09 -16.36
C ALA A 343 -13.03 -12.24 -15.65
N LEU A 344 -12.40 -11.98 -14.50
CA LEU A 344 -11.76 -13.02 -13.71
C LEU A 344 -12.78 -14.02 -13.18
N VAL A 345 -13.90 -13.54 -12.63
CA VAL A 345 -14.99 -14.40 -12.15
C VAL A 345 -15.56 -15.26 -13.28
N ALA A 346 -15.79 -14.69 -14.46
CA ALA A 346 -16.22 -15.46 -15.63
C ALA A 346 -15.20 -16.54 -16.02
N CYS A 347 -13.92 -16.20 -15.98
CA CYS A 347 -12.82 -17.14 -16.24
C CYS A 347 -12.83 -18.31 -15.22
N MET A 348 -13.05 -18.04 -13.93
CA MET A 348 -13.14 -19.06 -12.88
C MET A 348 -14.35 -19.99 -13.09
N LYS A 349 -15.53 -19.44 -13.41
CA LYS A 349 -16.73 -20.20 -13.75
C LYS A 349 -16.56 -21.07 -14.99
N ASP A 350 -15.90 -20.53 -16.02
CA ASP A 350 -15.63 -21.27 -17.27
C ASP A 350 -14.65 -22.43 -17.00
N PHE A 351 -13.68 -22.24 -16.15
CA PHE A 351 -12.74 -23.27 -15.74
C PHE A 351 -13.46 -24.36 -14.92
N GLU A 352 -14.30 -23.98 -13.94
CA GLU A 352 -15.10 -24.92 -13.15
C GLU A 352 -15.99 -25.82 -14.01
N ARG A 353 -16.60 -25.27 -15.09
CA ARG A 353 -17.46 -26.05 -15.99
C ARG A 353 -16.72 -27.14 -16.79
N LYS A 354 -15.41 -27.04 -16.87
CA LYS A 354 -14.55 -28.01 -17.58
C LYS A 354 -14.07 -29.13 -16.68
N HIS A 355 -14.13 -28.90 -15.38
CA HIS A 355 -13.66 -29.83 -14.34
C HIS A 355 -14.77 -30.16 -13.32
#